data_eb49d4bbb540e80c298504d838d0f656
#
_entry.id   eb49d4bbb540e80c298504d838d0f656
#
_cell.length_a   1.000
_cell.length_b   1.000
_cell.length_c   1.000
_cell.angle_alpha   90.00
_cell.angle_beta   90.00
_cell.angle_gamma   90.00
#
_symmetry.space_group_name_H-M   'P 1'
#
loop_
_entity.id
_entity.type
_entity.pdbx_description
1 polymer ?
#
loop_
_entity_poly.entity_id
_entity_poly.type
_entity_poly.pdbx_seq_one_letter_code
_entity_poly.pdbx_strand_id
1 'polypeptide(L)'
;MKNMNIRKIILSLAIILVATFTANAQNTTEQGKDLDSLYAKKLLKVGAIAPEFSLQMPNRKTLKLSDYKGKYVLLDFWASWCPDCRKDIPIVRSMYEKYGKNVVFIGVSFDTDHNRWTDCIEKNNMKWLHVSELKRMREAEISKTYGVQWIPSMTLIGPDGKVVLSTVVVERMEQTLAEIK
;
A
#
# COMPACT_ATOMS: atom_id res chain seq x y z
N MET A 1 -39.36 -43.40 10.66
CA MET A 1 -38.15 -42.62 10.29
C MET A 1 -38.60 -41.50 9.38
N LYS A 2 -38.51 -40.22 9.84
CA LYS A 2 -38.94 -39.04 9.06
C LYS A 2 -37.89 -38.73 7.98
N ASN A 3 -38.31 -38.84 6.70
CA ASN A 3 -37.51 -38.39 5.56
C ASN A 3 -37.26 -36.89 5.67
N MET A 4 -36.09 -36.52 6.13
CA MET A 4 -35.62 -35.14 6.17
C MET A 4 -35.26 -34.71 4.75
N ASN A 5 -35.95 -33.69 4.24
CA ASN A 5 -35.94 -33.29 2.86
C ASN A 5 -34.55 -32.71 2.49
N ILE A 6 -33.76 -33.41 1.67
CA ILE A 6 -32.39 -33.08 1.25
C ILE A 6 -32.30 -31.65 0.74
N ARG A 7 -33.33 -31.12 0.09
CA ARG A 7 -33.38 -29.71 -0.37
C ARG A 7 -33.32 -28.68 0.77
N LYS A 8 -33.87 -28.99 1.95
CA LYS A 8 -33.81 -28.10 3.13
C LYS A 8 -32.42 -28.11 3.77
N ILE A 9 -31.71 -29.25 3.72
CA ILE A 9 -30.33 -29.35 4.22
C ILE A 9 -29.37 -28.59 3.32
N ILE A 10 -29.52 -28.70 2.00
CA ILE A 10 -28.68 -27.96 1.03
C ILE A 10 -28.89 -26.44 1.16
N LEU A 11 -30.14 -26.00 1.37
CA LEU A 11 -30.46 -24.57 1.52
C LEU A 11 -29.88 -24.01 2.84
N SER A 12 -29.92 -24.76 3.93
CA SER A 12 -29.33 -24.33 5.23
C SER A 12 -27.81 -24.29 5.19
N LEU A 13 -27.16 -25.24 4.51
CA LEU A 13 -25.69 -25.23 4.31
C LEU A 13 -25.21 -24.07 3.44
N ALA A 14 -25.97 -23.72 2.39
CA ALA A 14 -25.66 -22.58 1.55
C ALA A 14 -25.76 -21.24 2.31
N ILE A 15 -26.77 -21.07 3.16
CA ILE A 15 -26.95 -19.87 3.99
C ILE A 15 -25.81 -19.73 5.02
N ILE A 16 -25.36 -20.84 5.63
CA ILE A 16 -24.24 -20.82 6.58
C ILE A 16 -22.94 -20.45 5.86
N LEU A 17 -22.69 -20.96 4.66
CA LEU A 17 -21.48 -20.66 3.89
C LEU A 17 -21.41 -19.17 3.48
N VAL A 18 -22.54 -18.57 3.09
CA VAL A 18 -22.59 -17.14 2.75
C VAL A 18 -22.41 -16.27 3.99
N ALA A 19 -22.99 -16.64 5.13
CA ALA A 19 -22.84 -15.90 6.38
C ALA A 19 -21.41 -15.91 6.91
N THR A 20 -20.66 -17.01 6.76
CA THR A 20 -19.25 -17.08 7.18
C THR A 20 -18.33 -16.27 6.27
N PHE A 21 -18.64 -16.19 4.97
CA PHE A 21 -17.85 -15.39 4.04
C PHE A 21 -18.04 -13.88 4.28
N THR A 22 -19.26 -13.43 4.54
CA THR A 22 -19.56 -12.03 4.86
C THR A 22 -19.00 -11.61 6.22
N ALA A 23 -19.04 -12.47 7.23
CA ALA A 23 -18.47 -12.20 8.56
C ALA A 23 -16.94 -12.04 8.50
N ASN A 24 -16.25 -12.84 7.68
CA ASN A 24 -14.79 -12.75 7.53
C ASN A 24 -14.36 -11.48 6.78
N ALA A 25 -15.12 -11.06 5.76
CA ALA A 25 -14.87 -9.82 5.04
C ALA A 25 -15.14 -8.56 5.89
N GLN A 26 -16.14 -8.59 6.77
CA GLN A 26 -16.43 -7.50 7.71
C GLN A 26 -15.36 -7.36 8.79
N ASN A 27 -14.81 -8.47 9.28
CA ASN A 27 -13.80 -8.45 10.35
C ASN A 27 -12.46 -7.88 9.85
N THR A 28 -12.06 -8.14 8.61
CA THR A 28 -10.85 -7.54 7.99
C THR A 28 -10.99 -6.03 7.75
N THR A 29 -12.19 -5.56 7.38
CA THR A 29 -12.45 -4.12 7.18
C THR A 29 -12.50 -3.34 8.49
N GLU A 30 -12.98 -3.93 9.58
CA GLU A 30 -13.00 -3.26 10.89
C GLU A 30 -11.60 -3.17 11.51
N GLN A 31 -10.77 -4.22 11.45
CA GLN A 31 -9.38 -4.18 11.91
C GLN A 31 -8.56 -3.16 11.12
N GLY A 32 -8.73 -3.08 9.79
CA GLY A 32 -8.05 -2.09 8.96
C GLY A 32 -8.42 -0.65 9.29
N LYS A 33 -9.68 -0.37 9.63
CA LYS A 33 -10.13 0.96 10.10
C LYS A 33 -9.48 1.36 11.41
N ASP A 34 -9.27 0.42 12.33
CA ASP A 34 -8.67 0.69 13.62
C ASP A 34 -7.19 1.08 13.47
N LEU A 35 -6.40 0.37 12.66
CA LEU A 35 -4.99 0.71 12.42
C LEU A 35 -4.83 2.09 11.77
N ASP A 36 -5.64 2.44 10.77
CA ASP A 36 -5.62 3.77 10.18
C ASP A 36 -5.99 4.87 11.19
N SER A 37 -6.94 4.58 12.10
CA SER A 37 -7.33 5.51 13.15
C SER A 37 -6.19 5.79 14.15
N LEU A 38 -5.29 4.83 14.33
CA LEU A 38 -4.13 4.94 15.21
C LEU A 38 -2.93 5.58 14.51
N TYR A 39 -2.58 5.13 13.31
CA TYR A 39 -1.29 5.39 12.68
C TYR A 39 -1.35 6.27 11.43
N ALA A 40 -2.53 6.41 10.77
CA ALA A 40 -2.69 7.19 9.54
C ALA A 40 -3.20 8.64 9.78
N LYS A 41 -3.32 9.08 11.03
CA LYS A 41 -3.94 10.40 11.39
C LYS A 41 -3.32 11.58 10.67
N LYS A 42 -2.01 11.56 10.45
CA LYS A 42 -1.23 12.66 9.85
C LYS A 42 -1.00 12.48 8.35
N LEU A 43 -1.26 11.28 7.81
CA LEU A 43 -1.17 11.06 6.36
C LEU A 43 -2.09 12.03 5.62
N LEU A 44 -1.69 12.37 4.40
CA LEU A 44 -2.48 13.24 3.53
C LEU A 44 -3.91 12.70 3.38
N LYS A 45 -4.86 13.61 3.39
CA LYS A 45 -6.28 13.26 3.29
C LYS A 45 -6.70 13.11 1.84
N VAL A 46 -7.72 12.27 1.61
CA VAL A 46 -8.35 12.12 0.29
C VAL A 46 -8.72 13.49 -0.26
N GLY A 47 -8.41 13.72 -1.54
CA GLY A 47 -8.62 14.98 -2.25
C GLY A 47 -7.55 16.05 -2.04
N ALA A 48 -6.61 15.87 -1.10
CA ALA A 48 -5.46 16.75 -0.97
C ALA A 48 -4.54 16.65 -2.20
N ILE A 49 -3.95 17.77 -2.62
CA ILE A 49 -2.93 17.77 -3.66
C ILE A 49 -1.67 17.10 -3.11
N ALA A 50 -1.15 16.09 -3.83
CA ALA A 50 0.08 15.41 -3.46
C ALA A 50 1.27 16.38 -3.60
N PRO A 51 2.07 16.58 -2.53
CA PRO A 51 3.26 17.42 -2.60
C PRO A 51 4.27 16.90 -3.62
N GLU A 52 4.86 17.82 -4.41
CA GLU A 52 5.95 17.48 -5.32
C GLU A 52 7.18 17.02 -4.55
N PHE A 53 7.90 16.07 -5.11
CA PHE A 53 9.21 15.66 -4.61
C PHE A 53 10.19 15.38 -5.76
N SER A 54 11.47 15.46 -5.44
CA SER A 54 12.58 15.16 -6.34
C SER A 54 13.63 14.38 -5.54
N LEU A 55 13.67 13.04 -5.73
CA LEU A 55 14.47 12.13 -4.90
C LEU A 55 15.39 11.25 -5.74
N GLN A 56 16.45 10.74 -5.13
CA GLN A 56 17.41 9.88 -5.79
C GLN A 56 16.95 8.42 -5.83
N MET A 57 17.12 7.80 -7.00
CA MET A 57 16.98 6.36 -7.23
C MET A 57 18.27 5.61 -6.82
N PRO A 58 18.24 4.25 -6.74
CA PRO A 58 19.42 3.44 -6.47
C PRO A 58 20.61 3.72 -7.39
N ASN A 59 20.35 4.02 -8.66
CA ASN A 59 21.36 4.37 -9.67
C ASN A 59 21.78 5.84 -9.65
N ARG A 60 21.40 6.59 -8.60
CA ARG A 60 21.67 8.02 -8.38
C ARG A 60 21.01 8.97 -9.38
N LYS A 61 20.18 8.48 -10.30
CA LYS A 61 19.32 9.34 -11.12
C LYS A 61 18.21 9.93 -10.26
N THR A 62 17.77 11.12 -10.61
CA THR A 62 16.65 11.79 -9.93
C THR A 62 15.32 11.37 -10.53
N LEU A 63 14.33 11.12 -9.69
CA LEU A 63 12.93 10.89 -10.03
C LEU A 63 12.10 12.01 -9.40
N LYS A 64 11.18 12.57 -10.18
CA LYS A 64 10.23 13.59 -9.73
C LYS A 64 8.81 13.03 -9.81
N LEU A 65 7.95 13.40 -8.87
CA LEU A 65 6.53 13.02 -8.93
C LEU A 65 5.88 13.56 -10.21
N SER A 66 6.24 14.78 -10.61
CA SER A 66 5.74 15.44 -11.82
C SER A 66 6.05 14.71 -13.13
N ASP A 67 7.03 13.79 -13.17
CA ASP A 67 7.31 12.95 -14.33
C ASP A 67 6.16 11.98 -14.64
N TYR A 68 5.25 11.79 -13.69
CA TYR A 68 4.12 10.83 -13.76
C TYR A 68 2.75 11.51 -13.77
N LYS A 69 2.68 12.81 -14.11
CA LYS A 69 1.39 13.51 -14.27
C LYS A 69 0.47 12.77 -15.22
N GLY A 70 -0.82 12.72 -14.88
CA GLY A 70 -1.84 12.02 -15.67
C GLY A 70 -1.88 10.50 -15.45
N LYS A 71 -1.07 9.97 -14.54
CA LYS A 71 -1.06 8.55 -14.16
C LYS A 71 -1.47 8.37 -12.71
N TYR A 72 -1.95 7.18 -12.37
CA TYR A 72 -2.02 6.75 -10.98
C TYR A 72 -0.60 6.48 -10.47
N VAL A 73 -0.29 6.96 -9.26
CA VAL A 73 1.00 6.73 -8.59
C VAL A 73 0.75 6.20 -7.19
N LEU A 74 1.30 5.03 -6.89
CA LEU A 74 1.32 4.46 -5.54
C LEU A 74 2.68 4.73 -4.91
N LEU A 75 2.70 5.49 -3.83
CA LEU A 75 3.86 5.64 -2.95
C LEU A 75 3.76 4.61 -1.82
N ASP A 76 4.80 3.77 -1.70
CA ASP A 76 4.97 2.79 -0.63
C ASP A 76 6.12 3.25 0.27
N PHE A 77 5.80 3.71 1.49
CA PHE A 77 6.77 4.19 2.48
C PHE A 77 7.25 3.03 3.34
N TRP A 78 8.54 2.73 3.28
CA TRP A 78 9.12 1.54 3.87
C TRP A 78 10.57 1.73 4.32
N ALA A 79 11.19 0.67 4.87
CA ALA A 79 12.63 0.58 5.09
C ALA A 79 13.07 -0.89 5.19
N SER A 80 14.33 -1.18 4.84
CA SER A 80 14.90 -2.53 4.90
C SER A 80 14.96 -3.11 6.33
N TRP A 81 15.08 -2.24 7.33
CA TRP A 81 15.13 -2.60 8.74
C TRP A 81 13.75 -2.77 9.39
N CYS A 82 12.65 -2.40 8.71
CA CYS A 82 11.28 -2.48 9.21
C CYS A 82 10.73 -3.92 9.06
N PRO A 83 10.43 -4.65 10.16
CA PRO A 83 9.94 -6.04 10.05
C PRO A 83 8.58 -6.15 9.37
N ASP A 84 7.65 -5.24 9.68
CA ASP A 84 6.29 -5.26 9.11
C ASP A 84 6.32 -4.89 7.63
N CYS A 85 7.14 -3.91 7.23
CA CYS A 85 7.35 -3.60 5.81
C CYS A 85 7.84 -4.83 5.03
N ARG A 86 8.77 -5.62 5.61
CA ARG A 86 9.28 -6.84 4.96
C ARG A 86 8.22 -7.93 4.81
N LYS A 87 7.25 -8.02 5.73
CA LYS A 87 6.10 -8.92 5.60
C LYS A 87 5.19 -8.53 4.45
N ASP A 88 5.06 -7.23 4.19
CA ASP A 88 4.19 -6.69 3.14
C ASP A 88 4.82 -6.76 1.74
N ILE A 89 6.14 -6.88 1.60
CA ILE A 89 6.83 -6.96 0.30
C ILE A 89 6.21 -7.99 -0.67
N PRO A 90 5.89 -9.23 -0.27
CA PRO A 90 5.25 -10.18 -1.18
C PRO A 90 3.88 -9.71 -1.68
N ILE A 91 3.12 -9.02 -0.84
CA ILE A 91 1.79 -8.47 -1.20
C ILE A 91 1.98 -7.30 -2.18
N VAL A 92 2.88 -6.35 -1.88
CA VAL A 92 3.20 -5.22 -2.76
C VAL A 92 3.71 -5.71 -4.12
N ARG A 93 4.52 -6.77 -4.16
CA ARG A 93 4.98 -7.38 -5.41
C ARG A 93 3.83 -7.97 -6.22
N SER A 94 2.90 -8.67 -5.57
CA SER A 94 1.69 -9.19 -6.23
C SER A 94 0.84 -8.04 -6.81
N MET A 95 0.64 -6.95 -6.04
CA MET A 95 -0.03 -5.76 -6.52
C MET A 95 0.68 -5.15 -7.73
N TYR A 96 2.02 -5.05 -7.70
CA TYR A 96 2.80 -4.54 -8.82
C TYR A 96 2.67 -5.40 -10.08
N GLU A 97 2.74 -6.73 -9.94
CA GLU A 97 2.55 -7.66 -11.06
C GLU A 97 1.16 -7.53 -11.71
N LYS A 98 0.14 -7.28 -10.90
CA LYS A 98 -1.25 -7.16 -11.34
C LYS A 98 -1.59 -5.78 -11.91
N TYR A 99 -1.15 -4.71 -11.25
CA TYR A 99 -1.59 -3.34 -11.54
C TYR A 99 -0.49 -2.44 -12.13
N GLY A 100 0.76 -2.85 -12.15
CA GLY A 100 1.91 -2.01 -12.56
C GLY A 100 1.90 -1.55 -14.02
N LYS A 101 0.99 -2.05 -14.86
CA LYS A 101 0.75 -1.52 -16.21
C LYS A 101 -0.04 -0.20 -16.20
N ASN A 102 -0.93 -0.02 -15.23
CA ASN A 102 -1.84 1.12 -15.13
C ASN A 102 -1.48 2.07 -13.99
N VAL A 103 -0.73 1.59 -13.01
CA VAL A 103 -0.32 2.33 -11.80
C VAL A 103 1.20 2.33 -11.71
N VAL A 104 1.80 3.49 -11.50
CA VAL A 104 3.23 3.65 -11.23
C VAL A 104 3.48 3.36 -9.74
N PHE A 105 4.31 2.38 -9.43
CA PHE A 105 4.70 2.07 -8.06
C PHE A 105 6.04 2.70 -7.74
N ILE A 106 6.13 3.42 -6.62
CA ILE A 106 7.36 4.07 -6.14
C ILE A 106 7.55 3.74 -4.66
N GLY A 107 8.54 2.90 -4.34
CA GLY A 107 8.97 2.65 -2.98
C GLY A 107 9.82 3.80 -2.45
N VAL A 108 9.38 4.43 -1.38
CA VAL A 108 10.08 5.54 -0.72
C VAL A 108 10.75 5.00 0.54
N SER A 109 12.07 4.84 0.51
CA SER A 109 12.82 4.24 1.61
C SER A 109 13.31 5.26 2.63
N PHE A 110 13.24 4.89 3.92
CA PHE A 110 13.85 5.60 5.05
C PHE A 110 15.13 4.91 5.56
N ASP A 111 15.80 4.15 4.70
CA ASP A 111 17.15 3.67 4.96
C ASP A 111 18.17 4.82 4.95
N THR A 112 19.16 4.73 5.80
CA THR A 112 20.28 5.68 5.85
C THR A 112 21.54 5.14 5.19
N ASP A 113 21.52 3.85 4.82
CA ASP A 113 22.62 3.16 4.15
C ASP A 113 22.17 2.70 2.77
N HIS A 114 22.86 3.21 1.75
CA HIS A 114 22.54 2.92 0.36
C HIS A 114 22.64 1.41 0.04
N ASN A 115 23.67 0.73 0.55
CA ASN A 115 23.88 -0.68 0.23
C ASN A 115 22.81 -1.56 0.88
N ARG A 116 22.46 -1.31 2.16
CA ARG A 116 21.36 -2.03 2.83
C ARG A 116 20.02 -1.87 2.08
N TRP A 117 19.75 -0.66 1.61
CA TRP A 117 18.57 -0.35 0.83
C TRP A 117 18.55 -1.13 -0.49
N THR A 118 19.62 -1.03 -1.30
CA THR A 118 19.73 -1.70 -2.60
C THR A 118 19.77 -3.22 -2.48
N ASP A 119 20.49 -3.76 -1.49
CA ASP A 119 20.52 -5.19 -1.20
C ASP A 119 19.12 -5.74 -0.86
N CYS A 120 18.32 -4.97 -0.10
CA CYS A 120 16.97 -5.38 0.23
C CYS A 120 16.07 -5.40 -1.01
N ILE A 121 16.17 -4.40 -1.88
CA ILE A 121 15.45 -4.35 -3.16
C ILE A 121 15.78 -5.58 -4.02
N GLU A 122 17.08 -5.89 -4.18
CA GLU A 122 17.54 -6.99 -5.00
C GLU A 122 17.12 -8.36 -4.43
N LYS A 123 17.41 -8.61 -3.15
CA LYS A 123 17.07 -9.87 -2.47
C LYS A 123 15.58 -10.20 -2.49
N ASN A 124 14.73 -9.18 -2.48
CA ASN A 124 13.27 -9.35 -2.49
C ASN A 124 12.65 -9.18 -3.88
N ASN A 125 13.45 -9.04 -4.94
CA ASN A 125 12.99 -8.90 -6.33
C ASN A 125 11.93 -7.78 -6.48
N MET A 126 12.21 -6.62 -5.89
CA MET A 126 11.32 -5.45 -5.90
C MET A 126 11.54 -4.66 -7.19
N LYS A 127 10.80 -5.01 -8.25
CA LYS A 127 11.03 -4.53 -9.62
C LYS A 127 10.44 -3.15 -9.93
N TRP A 128 9.71 -2.54 -9.00
CA TRP A 128 9.17 -1.18 -9.17
C TRP A 128 10.22 -0.11 -8.91
N LEU A 129 9.83 1.14 -9.09
CA LEU A 129 10.73 2.27 -8.86
C LEU A 129 11.00 2.45 -7.37
N HIS A 130 12.22 2.89 -7.03
CA HIS A 130 12.60 3.15 -5.66
C HIS A 130 13.33 4.48 -5.56
N VAL A 131 13.05 5.22 -4.49
CA VAL A 131 13.70 6.49 -4.16
C VAL A 131 14.00 6.58 -2.66
N SER A 132 15.01 7.41 -2.30
CA SER A 132 15.34 7.68 -0.92
C SER A 132 16.05 9.03 -0.76
N GLU A 133 15.88 9.68 0.39
CA GLU A 133 16.75 10.76 0.85
C GLU A 133 17.99 10.25 1.61
N LEU A 134 18.06 8.93 1.86
CA LEU A 134 19.04 8.29 2.77
C LEU A 134 19.04 8.93 4.16
N LYS A 135 17.84 9.28 4.64
CA LYS A 135 17.60 9.88 5.95
C LYS A 135 16.60 9.04 6.74
N ARG A 136 16.70 9.10 8.05
CA ARG A 136 15.71 8.52 8.95
C ARG A 136 14.34 9.14 8.70
N MET A 137 13.28 8.38 8.89
CA MET A 137 11.90 8.82 8.65
C MET A 137 11.59 10.19 9.26
N ARG A 138 12.00 10.45 10.51
CA ARG A 138 11.74 11.73 11.19
C ARG A 138 12.52 12.92 10.64
N GLU A 139 13.61 12.67 9.92
CA GLU A 139 14.52 13.67 9.34
C GLU A 139 14.19 13.95 7.86
N ALA A 140 13.61 12.95 7.17
CA ALA A 140 13.29 13.02 5.77
C ALA A 140 12.18 14.07 5.49
N GLU A 141 12.40 14.92 4.48
CA GLU A 141 11.43 15.95 4.12
C GLU A 141 10.13 15.35 3.56
N ILE A 142 10.25 14.30 2.75
CA ILE A 142 9.09 13.60 2.20
C ILE A 142 8.19 13.02 3.31
N SER A 143 8.77 12.56 4.41
CA SER A 143 8.00 12.08 5.56
C SER A 143 7.14 13.18 6.17
N LYS A 144 7.70 14.39 6.31
CA LYS A 144 6.99 15.56 6.87
C LYS A 144 5.88 16.03 5.94
N THR A 145 6.17 16.15 4.63
CA THR A 145 5.23 16.67 3.63
C THR A 145 4.07 15.72 3.37
N TYR A 146 4.29 14.40 3.43
CA TYR A 146 3.25 13.38 3.30
C TYR A 146 2.60 12.96 4.63
N GLY A 147 3.10 13.49 5.75
CA GLY A 147 2.58 13.21 7.08
C GLY A 147 2.87 11.80 7.57
N VAL A 148 3.95 11.17 7.09
CA VAL A 148 4.34 9.80 7.43
C VAL A 148 4.94 9.76 8.83
N GLN A 149 4.25 9.10 9.76
CA GLN A 149 4.71 8.90 11.15
C GLN A 149 4.89 7.42 11.50
N TRP A 150 4.46 6.54 10.63
CA TRP A 150 4.49 5.10 10.76
C TRP A 150 4.80 4.44 9.42
N ILE A 151 5.54 3.33 9.43
CA ILE A 151 5.75 2.46 8.28
C ILE A 151 5.45 0.99 8.65
N PRO A 152 4.88 0.19 7.74
CA PRO A 152 4.54 0.56 6.37
C PRO A 152 3.39 1.55 6.29
N SER A 153 3.41 2.43 5.29
CA SER A 153 2.26 3.26 4.94
C SER A 153 2.26 3.52 3.43
N MET A 154 1.08 3.74 2.87
CA MET A 154 0.91 3.91 1.43
C MET A 154 0.03 5.11 1.12
N THR A 155 0.33 5.79 0.01
CA THR A 155 -0.49 6.88 -0.54
C THR A 155 -0.69 6.65 -2.03
N LEU A 156 -1.94 6.52 -2.46
CA LEU A 156 -2.34 6.44 -3.86
C LEU A 156 -2.73 7.83 -4.35
N ILE A 157 -2.14 8.26 -5.44
CA ILE A 157 -2.35 9.55 -6.10
C ILE A 157 -3.03 9.29 -7.44
N GLY A 158 -4.11 10.03 -7.71
CA GLY A 158 -4.84 9.96 -8.97
C GLY A 158 -4.17 10.75 -10.10
N PRO A 159 -4.64 10.58 -11.35
CA PRO A 159 -4.12 11.29 -12.53
C PRO A 159 -4.23 12.81 -12.44
N ASP A 160 -5.14 13.32 -11.61
CA ASP A 160 -5.33 14.75 -11.33
C ASP A 160 -4.35 15.29 -10.26
N GLY A 161 -3.44 14.45 -9.77
CA GLY A 161 -2.46 14.80 -8.73
C GLY A 161 -3.03 14.84 -7.31
N LYS A 162 -4.27 14.37 -7.10
CA LYS A 162 -4.89 14.35 -5.77
C LYS A 162 -4.78 12.97 -5.14
N VAL A 163 -4.73 12.95 -3.81
CA VAL A 163 -4.74 11.74 -3.02
C VAL A 163 -6.09 11.03 -3.15
N VAL A 164 -6.06 9.77 -3.58
CA VAL A 164 -7.21 8.85 -3.66
C VAL A 164 -7.38 8.10 -2.34
N LEU A 165 -6.27 7.63 -1.77
CA LEU A 165 -6.22 6.92 -0.48
C LEU A 165 -4.86 7.12 0.17
N SER A 166 -4.84 7.27 1.50
CA SER A 166 -3.65 7.07 2.34
C SER A 166 -3.99 6.11 3.47
N THR A 167 -3.18 5.09 3.69
CA THR A 167 -3.45 4.02 4.66
C THR A 167 -2.16 3.37 5.17
N VAL A 168 -2.23 2.74 6.34
CA VAL A 168 -1.19 1.85 6.88
C VAL A 168 -1.56 0.37 6.69
N VAL A 169 -2.67 0.09 6.00
CA VAL A 169 -3.23 -1.26 5.81
C VAL A 169 -3.09 -1.66 4.34
N VAL A 170 -2.17 -2.60 4.06
CA VAL A 170 -1.84 -3.02 2.70
C VAL A 170 -3.04 -3.62 1.95
N GLU A 171 -3.90 -4.38 2.65
CA GLU A 171 -5.10 -5.00 2.06
C GLU A 171 -6.11 -3.95 1.60
N ARG A 172 -6.21 -2.83 2.32
CA ARG A 172 -7.07 -1.71 1.94
C ARG A 172 -6.58 -1.03 0.67
N MET A 173 -5.26 -0.92 0.50
CA MET A 173 -4.67 -0.40 -0.72
C MET A 173 -4.93 -1.36 -1.90
N GLU A 174 -4.77 -2.67 -1.71
CA GLU A 174 -5.06 -3.66 -2.73
C GLU A 174 -6.52 -3.61 -3.21
N GLN A 175 -7.48 -3.50 -2.27
CA GLN A 175 -8.90 -3.35 -2.59
C GLN A 175 -9.15 -2.09 -3.45
N THR A 176 -8.53 -0.96 -3.06
CA THR A 176 -8.67 0.30 -3.81
C THR A 176 -8.07 0.20 -5.23
N LEU A 177 -6.92 -0.47 -5.37
CA LEU A 177 -6.31 -0.71 -6.69
C LEU A 177 -7.19 -1.58 -7.60
N ALA A 178 -7.95 -2.51 -7.03
CA ALA A 178 -8.87 -3.36 -7.79
C ALA A 178 -10.06 -2.58 -8.41
N GLU A 179 -10.37 -1.40 -7.89
CA GLU A 179 -11.43 -0.51 -8.40
C GLU A 179 -10.94 0.41 -9.54
N ILE A 180 -9.62 0.52 -9.74
CA ILE A 180 -9.01 1.32 -10.82
C ILE A 180 -9.13 0.54 -12.13
N LYS A 181 -9.81 1.15 -13.10
CA LYS A 181 -10.03 0.59 -14.46
C LYS A 181 -8.93 1.02 -15.42
#